data_c644bb5496ef94afa0c93cbb14c15fd1
#
_entry.id   c644bb5496ef94afa0c93cbb14c15fd1
#
_cell.length_a   1.000
_cell.length_b   1.000
_cell.length_c   1.000
_cell.angle_alpha   90.00
_cell.angle_beta   90.00
_cell.angle_gamma   90.00
#
_symmetry.space_group_name_H-M   'P 1'
#
loop_
_entity.id
_entity.type
_entity.pdbx_description
1 polymer ?
#
loop_
_entity_poly.entity_id
_entity_poly.type
_entity_poly.pdbx_seq_one_letter_code
_entity_poly.pdbx_strand_id
1 'polypeptide(L)'
;MVRLLVIIERSDIPMKTEIIKTTDVHWDEKVKHLGEIIRNGGLVAFPTETVYGLGGNGLNPEASKKIYAAKGRPSDNPLILHVSSQEEVSRLVEDITPLEKKLMDAFWPGPLTIVFPKKDIVPDETSGGLKTVAIRCPALKATREWIKECGVPIAGPSANISGRPSPTTAESVLHDMNGRINAIIDGGATDIGLESTIVSARSGKIVIYRPGGITREMLSAYGEVEVDKGLASPNMHPLAPGMKYRHYAPTAPLTVYVGDTEKVEQTILSFAEKKDKTYGYFVSEEMAALLPKDAVVFSWGKRSSQKEMAHRLFSGLLYFNAHPVDAIIGEGTSMNGLGLAIMNRLTKASGYHIIVESTQDR
;
A
#
# COMPACT_ATOMS: atom_id res chain seq x y z
N MET A 1 -58.94 -13.97 -8.26
CA MET A 1 -57.75 -14.83 -8.30
C MET A 1 -56.57 -14.00 -8.78
N VAL A 2 -55.86 -13.37 -7.82
CA VAL A 2 -54.74 -12.42 -8.06
C VAL A 2 -53.46 -13.26 -8.05
N ARG A 3 -52.77 -13.33 -9.18
CA ARG A 3 -51.44 -13.97 -9.27
C ARG A 3 -50.41 -13.00 -8.66
N LEU A 4 -49.90 -13.35 -7.49
CA LEU A 4 -48.70 -12.73 -6.93
C LEU A 4 -47.50 -13.09 -7.82
N LEU A 5 -46.94 -12.11 -8.55
CA LEU A 5 -45.64 -12.23 -9.17
C LEU A 5 -44.60 -12.11 -8.03
N VAL A 6 -43.99 -13.22 -7.67
CA VAL A 6 -42.80 -13.22 -6.84
C VAL A 6 -41.64 -12.74 -7.72
N ILE A 7 -41.22 -11.49 -7.52
CA ILE A 7 -39.94 -10.97 -8.05
C ILE A 7 -38.87 -11.64 -7.21
N ILE A 8 -38.23 -12.67 -7.77
CA ILE A 8 -37.01 -13.24 -7.22
C ILE A 8 -35.93 -12.20 -7.50
N GLU A 9 -35.53 -11.46 -6.47
CA GLU A 9 -34.31 -10.64 -6.52
C GLU A 9 -33.13 -11.54 -6.91
N ARG A 10 -32.44 -11.15 -7.98
CA ARG A 10 -31.23 -11.81 -8.48
C ARG A 10 -30.03 -11.46 -7.55
N SER A 11 -30.01 -11.97 -6.32
CA SER A 11 -28.95 -11.60 -5.34
C SER A 11 -28.12 -12.76 -4.79
N ASP A 12 -28.25 -14.00 -5.24
CA ASP A 12 -27.59 -15.15 -4.59
C ASP A 12 -26.60 -15.96 -5.44
N ILE A 13 -26.15 -15.45 -6.59
CA ILE A 13 -24.96 -16.04 -7.23
C ILE A 13 -23.74 -15.27 -6.68
N PRO A 14 -22.86 -15.91 -5.90
CA PRO A 14 -21.66 -15.23 -5.42
C PRO A 14 -20.86 -14.74 -6.63
N MET A 15 -20.48 -13.46 -6.63
CA MET A 15 -19.67 -12.85 -7.67
C MET A 15 -18.37 -13.65 -7.80
N LYS A 16 -18.10 -14.21 -8.99
CA LYS A 16 -16.84 -14.89 -9.27
C LYS A 16 -15.80 -13.86 -9.67
N THR A 17 -14.73 -13.71 -8.88
CA THR A 17 -13.60 -12.85 -9.23
C THR A 17 -12.77 -13.52 -10.33
N GLU A 18 -12.61 -12.85 -11.48
CA GLU A 18 -11.76 -13.31 -12.57
C GLU A 18 -10.29 -12.98 -12.29
N ILE A 19 -9.37 -13.84 -12.79
CA ILE A 19 -7.92 -13.55 -12.74
C ILE A 19 -7.41 -13.52 -14.18
N ILE A 20 -6.83 -12.40 -14.60
CA ILE A 20 -6.33 -12.16 -15.95
C ILE A 20 -4.86 -11.78 -15.88
N LYS A 21 -3.98 -12.58 -16.53
CA LYS A 21 -2.53 -12.34 -16.52
C LYS A 21 -2.15 -11.30 -17.56
N THR A 22 -1.23 -10.40 -17.22
CA THR A 22 -0.65 -9.43 -18.17
C THR A 22 0.17 -10.09 -19.28
N THR A 23 0.55 -11.36 -19.10
CA THR A 23 1.26 -12.18 -20.08
C THR A 23 0.33 -13.02 -20.96
N ASP A 24 -1.00 -12.84 -20.85
CA ASP A 24 -1.98 -13.53 -21.71
C ASP A 24 -1.77 -13.12 -23.17
N VAL A 25 -1.82 -14.09 -24.08
CA VAL A 25 -1.64 -13.86 -25.54
C VAL A 25 -2.74 -12.97 -26.14
N HIS A 26 -3.89 -12.88 -25.48
CA HIS A 26 -5.03 -12.04 -25.83
C HIS A 26 -5.12 -10.79 -24.93
N TRP A 27 -4.01 -10.29 -24.42
CA TRP A 27 -4.00 -9.15 -23.49
C TRP A 27 -4.77 -7.93 -24.03
N ASP A 28 -4.65 -7.61 -25.31
CA ASP A 28 -5.35 -6.47 -25.93
C ASP A 28 -6.89 -6.59 -25.89
N GLU A 29 -7.43 -7.83 -26.00
CA GLU A 29 -8.86 -8.09 -25.83
C GLU A 29 -9.25 -8.04 -24.34
N LYS A 30 -8.42 -8.62 -23.47
CA LYS A 30 -8.62 -8.63 -22.01
C LYS A 30 -8.63 -7.24 -21.42
N VAL A 31 -7.74 -6.37 -21.87
CA VAL A 31 -7.66 -4.96 -21.43
C VAL A 31 -8.97 -4.22 -21.75
N LYS A 32 -9.58 -4.45 -22.92
CA LYS A 32 -10.88 -3.87 -23.27
C LYS A 32 -12.00 -4.34 -22.35
N HIS A 33 -12.08 -5.65 -22.10
CA HIS A 33 -13.03 -6.22 -21.16
C HIS A 33 -12.87 -5.63 -19.74
N LEU A 34 -11.63 -5.53 -19.24
CA LEU A 34 -11.32 -4.93 -17.95
C LEU A 34 -11.70 -3.44 -17.90
N GLY A 35 -11.52 -2.71 -19.01
CA GLY A 35 -11.95 -1.31 -19.15
C GLY A 35 -13.49 -1.18 -19.10
N GLU A 36 -14.23 -2.10 -19.73
CA GLU A 36 -15.70 -2.14 -19.66
C GLU A 36 -16.20 -2.37 -18.23
N ILE A 37 -15.55 -3.25 -17.45
CA ILE A 37 -15.88 -3.46 -16.04
C ILE A 37 -15.84 -2.13 -15.28
N ILE A 38 -14.76 -1.35 -15.45
CA ILE A 38 -14.60 -0.04 -14.78
C ILE A 38 -15.65 0.97 -15.26
N ARG A 39 -15.88 1.08 -16.57
CA ARG A 39 -16.89 1.99 -17.14
C ARG A 39 -18.30 1.68 -16.62
N ASN A 40 -18.60 0.39 -16.39
CA ASN A 40 -19.86 -0.07 -15.82
C ASN A 40 -19.92 0.00 -14.28
N GLY A 41 -18.93 0.66 -13.63
CA GLY A 41 -18.89 0.86 -12.17
C GLY A 41 -18.52 -0.39 -11.37
N GLY A 42 -17.86 -1.37 -12.02
CA GLY A 42 -17.24 -2.53 -11.37
C GLY A 42 -15.88 -2.21 -10.75
N LEU A 43 -15.29 -3.18 -10.05
CA LEU A 43 -14.00 -3.07 -9.38
C LEU A 43 -13.00 -4.07 -9.95
N VAL A 44 -11.77 -3.61 -10.19
CA VAL A 44 -10.65 -4.41 -10.70
C VAL A 44 -9.42 -4.18 -9.84
N ALA A 45 -8.85 -5.23 -9.29
CA ALA A 45 -7.53 -5.12 -8.65
C ALA A 45 -6.44 -5.12 -9.73
N PHE A 46 -5.43 -4.26 -9.54
CA PHE A 46 -4.39 -4.03 -10.55
C PHE A 46 -2.99 -4.01 -9.95
N PRO A 47 -1.98 -4.56 -10.65
CA PRO A 47 -0.59 -4.54 -10.21
C PRO A 47 0.02 -3.15 -10.38
N THR A 48 0.97 -2.82 -9.53
CA THR A 48 1.91 -1.71 -9.74
C THR A 48 3.31 -2.15 -9.35
N GLU A 49 4.31 -1.30 -9.56
CA GLU A 49 5.68 -1.57 -9.07
C GLU A 49 5.77 -1.50 -7.54
N THR A 50 4.76 -0.96 -6.84
CA THR A 50 4.73 -0.79 -5.39
C THR A 50 3.97 -1.91 -4.68
N VAL A 51 2.64 -1.89 -4.76
CA VAL A 51 1.69 -2.87 -4.24
C VAL A 51 0.51 -3.00 -5.20
N TYR A 52 -0.31 -4.02 -5.06
CA TYR A 52 -1.57 -4.10 -5.81
C TYR A 52 -2.58 -3.07 -5.32
N GLY A 53 -3.22 -2.37 -6.27
CA GLY A 53 -4.30 -1.43 -6.04
C GLY A 53 -5.67 -2.05 -6.28
N LEU A 54 -6.71 -1.57 -5.56
CA LEU A 54 -8.10 -1.90 -5.83
C LEU A 54 -8.74 -0.74 -6.60
N GLY A 55 -9.00 -0.96 -7.89
CA GLY A 55 -9.42 0.06 -8.84
C GLY A 55 -10.92 0.18 -9.04
N GLY A 56 -11.39 1.42 -9.13
CA GLY A 56 -12.71 1.80 -9.61
C GLY A 56 -12.65 3.13 -10.35
N ASN A 57 -13.72 3.52 -11.07
CA ASN A 57 -13.79 4.82 -11.76
C ASN A 57 -13.69 5.97 -10.75
N GLY A 58 -12.58 6.69 -10.79
CA GLY A 58 -12.26 7.77 -9.83
C GLY A 58 -13.15 9.01 -9.95
N LEU A 59 -13.91 9.14 -11.03
CA LEU A 59 -14.87 10.23 -11.25
C LEU A 59 -16.31 9.80 -10.94
N ASN A 60 -16.52 8.56 -10.50
CA ASN A 60 -17.85 8.06 -10.13
C ASN A 60 -17.93 7.88 -8.60
N PRO A 61 -18.74 8.68 -7.89
CA PRO A 61 -18.90 8.58 -6.44
C PRO A 61 -19.36 7.18 -5.98
N GLU A 62 -20.21 6.51 -6.76
CA GLU A 62 -20.68 5.16 -6.41
C GLU A 62 -19.58 4.10 -6.53
N ALA A 63 -18.64 4.25 -7.48
CA ALA A 63 -17.48 3.37 -7.56
C ALA A 63 -16.56 3.56 -6.34
N SER A 64 -16.35 4.79 -5.87
CA SER A 64 -15.59 5.06 -4.64
C SER A 64 -16.26 4.43 -3.41
N LYS A 65 -17.58 4.53 -3.27
CA LYS A 65 -18.34 3.86 -2.19
C LYS A 65 -18.18 2.34 -2.24
N LYS A 66 -18.20 1.73 -3.43
CA LYS A 66 -17.95 0.29 -3.60
C LYS A 66 -16.55 -0.11 -3.16
N ILE A 67 -15.51 0.71 -3.46
CA ILE A 67 -14.14 0.48 -2.99
C ILE A 67 -14.10 0.45 -1.46
N TYR A 68 -14.69 1.45 -0.80
CA TYR A 68 -14.75 1.49 0.67
C TYR A 68 -15.48 0.28 1.24
N ALA A 69 -16.62 -0.10 0.66
CA ALA A 69 -17.40 -1.26 1.11
C ALA A 69 -16.65 -2.59 0.92
N ALA A 70 -16.00 -2.81 -0.25
CA ALA A 70 -15.26 -4.04 -0.52
C ALA A 70 -14.11 -4.26 0.46
N LYS A 71 -13.47 -3.17 0.91
CA LYS A 71 -12.35 -3.19 1.86
C LYS A 71 -12.76 -3.13 3.32
N GLY A 72 -13.97 -2.73 3.65
CA GLY A 72 -14.33 -2.28 5.02
C GLY A 72 -13.53 -1.06 5.45
N ARG A 73 -13.24 -0.13 4.52
CA ARG A 73 -12.40 1.06 4.74
C ARG A 73 -13.28 2.24 5.16
N PRO A 74 -12.87 3.06 6.16
CA PRO A 74 -13.54 4.32 6.48
C PRO A 74 -13.52 5.29 5.29
N SER A 75 -14.66 5.94 5.00
CA SER A 75 -14.82 6.83 3.84
C SER A 75 -14.12 8.19 3.98
N ASP A 76 -13.69 8.57 5.19
CA ASP A 76 -12.89 9.77 5.47
C ASP A 76 -11.39 9.59 5.13
N ASN A 77 -10.99 8.40 4.68
CA ASN A 77 -9.62 8.08 4.30
C ASN A 77 -9.50 8.14 2.77
N PRO A 78 -8.95 9.24 2.18
CA PRO A 78 -9.02 9.51 0.76
C PRO A 78 -8.40 8.42 -0.12
N LEU A 79 -8.76 8.41 -1.40
CA LEU A 79 -8.24 7.51 -2.41
C LEU A 79 -7.18 8.22 -3.26
N ILE A 80 -6.24 7.46 -3.84
CA ILE A 80 -5.28 7.97 -4.82
C ILE A 80 -5.87 7.75 -6.21
N LEU A 81 -5.86 8.78 -7.05
CA LEU A 81 -6.15 8.65 -8.48
C LEU A 81 -4.92 8.21 -9.25
N HIS A 82 -5.06 7.14 -10.03
CA HIS A 82 -4.03 6.66 -10.93
C HIS A 82 -4.36 7.08 -12.36
N VAL A 83 -3.38 7.68 -13.04
CA VAL A 83 -3.47 8.15 -14.43
C VAL A 83 -2.54 7.36 -15.33
N SER A 84 -2.83 7.28 -16.63
CA SER A 84 -1.98 6.59 -17.60
C SER A 84 -0.80 7.45 -18.03
N SER A 85 -0.92 8.78 -17.93
CA SER A 85 0.11 9.74 -18.30
C SER A 85 -0.02 11.06 -17.52
N GLN A 86 1.04 11.90 -17.58
CA GLN A 86 1.07 13.20 -16.91
C GLN A 86 0.06 14.20 -17.49
N GLU A 87 -0.24 14.10 -18.78
CA GLU A 87 -1.11 15.01 -19.51
C GLU A 87 -2.54 14.98 -18.98
N GLU A 88 -2.96 13.84 -18.39
CA GLU A 88 -4.30 13.69 -17.81
C GLU A 88 -4.52 14.53 -16.55
N VAL A 89 -3.44 14.92 -15.85
CA VAL A 89 -3.52 15.58 -14.54
C VAL A 89 -4.23 16.92 -14.61
N SER A 90 -3.96 17.70 -15.65
CA SER A 90 -4.52 19.07 -15.82
C SER A 90 -6.05 19.12 -15.87
N ARG A 91 -6.72 18.01 -16.22
CA ARG A 91 -8.19 17.91 -16.19
C ARG A 91 -8.74 17.73 -14.77
N LEU A 92 -7.91 17.26 -13.84
CA LEU A 92 -8.32 16.81 -12.49
C LEU A 92 -8.00 17.85 -11.42
N VAL A 93 -7.01 18.72 -11.68
CA VAL A 93 -6.45 19.66 -10.70
C VAL A 93 -6.59 21.11 -11.15
N GLU A 94 -6.67 22.03 -10.20
CA GLU A 94 -6.83 23.46 -10.49
C GLU A 94 -5.63 24.02 -11.25
N ASP A 95 -4.42 23.73 -10.77
CA ASP A 95 -3.14 24.16 -11.35
C ASP A 95 -2.01 23.18 -10.97
N ILE A 96 -0.88 23.32 -11.65
CA ILE A 96 0.35 22.57 -11.39
C ILE A 96 1.50 23.56 -11.23
N THR A 97 2.14 23.59 -10.06
CA THR A 97 3.28 24.48 -9.79
C THR A 97 4.53 24.01 -10.51
N PRO A 98 5.53 24.88 -10.71
CA PRO A 98 6.82 24.48 -11.31
C PRO A 98 7.54 23.36 -10.54
N LEU A 99 7.42 23.33 -9.20
CA LEU A 99 8.03 22.29 -8.37
C LEU A 99 7.30 20.94 -8.53
N GLU A 100 5.98 20.94 -8.53
CA GLU A 100 5.17 19.76 -8.82
C GLU A 100 5.49 19.19 -10.21
N LYS A 101 5.61 20.05 -11.23
CA LYS A 101 5.98 19.63 -12.59
C LYS A 101 7.37 18.99 -12.62
N LYS A 102 8.37 19.58 -11.93
CA LYS A 102 9.71 18.98 -11.83
C LYS A 102 9.69 17.60 -11.18
N LEU A 103 8.87 17.40 -10.14
CA LEU A 103 8.73 16.11 -9.48
C LEU A 103 8.02 15.09 -10.38
N MET A 104 6.99 15.51 -11.11
CA MET A 104 6.33 14.66 -12.10
C MET A 104 7.32 14.21 -13.19
N ASP A 105 8.12 15.13 -13.74
CA ASP A 105 9.09 14.82 -14.79
C ASP A 105 10.21 13.89 -14.31
N ALA A 106 10.59 13.99 -13.03
CA ALA A 106 11.66 13.19 -12.46
C ALA A 106 11.22 11.78 -12.04
N PHE A 107 9.98 11.63 -11.56
CA PHE A 107 9.55 10.41 -10.85
C PHE A 107 8.33 9.74 -11.46
N TRP A 108 7.73 10.26 -12.53
CA TRP A 108 6.64 9.63 -13.24
C TRP A 108 7.03 9.22 -14.67
N PRO A 109 6.64 8.00 -15.09
CA PRO A 109 5.88 6.99 -14.34
C PRO A 109 6.69 6.40 -13.20
N GLY A 110 6.09 6.29 -12.00
CA GLY A 110 6.84 5.75 -10.84
C GLY A 110 6.15 5.83 -9.48
N PRO A 111 6.90 5.52 -8.40
CA PRO A 111 6.34 5.34 -7.07
C PRO A 111 6.22 6.66 -6.28
N LEU A 112 5.93 7.77 -6.95
CA LEU A 112 5.61 9.06 -6.34
C LEU A 112 4.13 9.39 -6.53
N THR A 113 3.48 9.81 -5.45
CA THR A 113 2.13 10.36 -5.43
C THR A 113 2.22 11.83 -5.01
N ILE A 114 1.58 12.72 -5.74
CA ILE A 114 1.58 14.15 -5.46
C ILE A 114 0.15 14.59 -5.12
N VAL A 115 0.01 15.42 -4.09
CA VAL A 115 -1.26 15.98 -3.63
C VAL A 115 -1.46 17.36 -4.25
N PHE A 116 -2.57 17.54 -4.97
CA PHE A 116 -2.94 18.77 -5.68
C PHE A 116 -4.29 19.31 -5.21
N PRO A 117 -4.58 20.60 -5.34
CA PRO A 117 -5.95 21.13 -5.28
C PRO A 117 -6.81 20.51 -6.38
N LYS A 118 -7.95 19.92 -6.01
CA LYS A 118 -8.82 19.22 -6.95
C LYS A 118 -9.79 20.17 -7.65
N LYS A 119 -10.12 19.87 -8.92
CA LYS A 119 -11.30 20.42 -9.58
C LYS A 119 -12.58 19.71 -9.13
N ASP A 120 -13.72 20.34 -9.34
CA ASP A 120 -15.05 19.81 -8.97
C ASP A 120 -15.42 18.52 -9.70
N ILE A 121 -14.76 18.20 -10.82
CA ILE A 121 -14.93 16.92 -11.50
C ILE A 121 -14.53 15.71 -10.65
N VAL A 122 -13.66 15.91 -9.64
CA VAL A 122 -13.24 14.86 -8.71
C VAL A 122 -14.23 14.83 -7.53
N PRO A 123 -14.99 13.73 -7.35
CA PRO A 123 -16.00 13.63 -6.30
C PRO A 123 -15.41 13.72 -4.89
N ASP A 124 -16.20 14.22 -3.96
CA ASP A 124 -15.82 14.25 -2.53
C ASP A 124 -15.64 12.85 -1.95
N GLU A 125 -16.40 11.87 -2.43
CA GLU A 125 -16.22 10.46 -2.04
C GLU A 125 -14.83 9.93 -2.42
N THR A 126 -14.25 10.39 -3.53
CA THR A 126 -12.90 10.01 -3.94
C THR A 126 -11.84 10.71 -3.10
N SER A 127 -12.05 12.00 -2.79
CA SER A 127 -11.11 12.80 -2.01
C SER A 127 -11.30 12.67 -0.50
N GLY A 128 -12.28 11.89 -0.02
CA GLY A 128 -12.61 11.80 1.41
C GLY A 128 -13.11 13.13 1.99
N GLY A 129 -13.74 13.98 1.17
CA GLY A 129 -14.22 15.32 1.53
C GLY A 129 -13.14 16.41 1.53
N LEU A 130 -11.90 16.09 1.15
CA LEU A 130 -10.81 17.08 1.08
C LEU A 130 -10.92 17.94 -0.17
N LYS A 131 -10.39 19.18 -0.09
CA LYS A 131 -10.21 20.08 -1.25
C LYS A 131 -9.01 19.71 -2.13
N THR A 132 -8.33 18.63 -1.81
CA THR A 132 -7.17 18.13 -2.52
C THR A 132 -7.40 16.70 -2.99
N VAL A 133 -6.65 16.29 -4.00
CA VAL A 133 -6.61 14.92 -4.52
C VAL A 133 -5.17 14.47 -4.67
N ALA A 134 -4.90 13.24 -4.30
CA ALA A 134 -3.61 12.58 -4.49
C ALA A 134 -3.61 11.87 -5.85
N ILE A 135 -2.60 12.13 -6.70
CA ILE A 135 -2.49 11.57 -8.05
C ILE A 135 -1.15 10.87 -8.24
N ARG A 136 -1.15 9.78 -9.00
CA ARG A 136 0.03 9.01 -9.35
C ARG A 136 -0.06 8.46 -10.78
N CYS A 137 1.08 8.43 -11.48
CA CYS A 137 1.25 7.70 -12.72
C CYS A 137 2.14 6.46 -12.43
N PRO A 138 1.59 5.22 -12.36
CA PRO A 138 2.36 4.02 -12.00
C PRO A 138 3.35 3.62 -13.10
N ALA A 139 4.47 2.95 -12.72
CA ALA A 139 5.52 2.60 -13.66
C ALA A 139 5.15 1.42 -14.57
N LEU A 140 4.31 0.49 -14.11
CA LEU A 140 4.00 -0.74 -14.86
C LEU A 140 3.22 -0.43 -16.14
N LYS A 141 3.80 -0.80 -17.30
CA LYS A 141 3.24 -0.49 -18.63
C LYS A 141 1.84 -1.07 -18.80
N ALA A 142 1.63 -2.36 -18.48
CA ALA A 142 0.32 -3.00 -18.61
C ALA A 142 -0.77 -2.29 -17.80
N THR A 143 -0.45 -1.80 -16.62
CA THR A 143 -1.39 -1.01 -15.80
C THR A 143 -1.73 0.32 -16.46
N ARG A 144 -0.76 1.03 -17.03
CA ARG A 144 -1.04 2.30 -17.74
C ARG A 144 -1.84 2.08 -19.02
N GLU A 145 -1.59 0.99 -19.76
CA GLU A 145 -2.40 0.59 -20.93
C GLU A 145 -3.86 0.35 -20.52
N TRP A 146 -4.07 -0.38 -19.41
CA TRP A 146 -5.41 -0.61 -18.89
C TRP A 146 -6.10 0.69 -18.43
N ILE A 147 -5.39 1.58 -17.68
CA ILE A 147 -5.95 2.88 -17.27
C ILE A 147 -6.35 3.70 -18.50
N LYS A 148 -5.51 3.72 -19.53
CA LYS A 148 -5.81 4.41 -20.80
C LYS A 148 -7.07 3.84 -21.46
N GLU A 149 -7.23 2.52 -21.50
CA GLU A 149 -8.40 1.85 -22.05
C GLU A 149 -9.67 2.14 -21.24
N CYS A 150 -9.57 2.29 -19.92
CA CYS A 150 -10.70 2.71 -19.09
C CYS A 150 -11.23 4.10 -19.47
N GLY A 151 -10.38 4.99 -19.98
CA GLY A 151 -10.72 6.36 -20.37
C GLY A 151 -11.04 7.31 -19.21
N VAL A 152 -10.81 6.86 -17.98
CA VAL A 152 -11.03 7.57 -16.72
C VAL A 152 -9.88 7.34 -15.75
N PRO A 153 -9.56 8.28 -14.85
CA PRO A 153 -8.60 8.03 -13.78
C PRO A 153 -9.14 6.94 -12.83
N ILE A 154 -8.25 6.10 -12.34
CA ILE A 154 -8.62 4.98 -11.47
C ILE A 154 -8.38 5.35 -10.01
N ALA A 155 -9.45 5.45 -9.23
CA ALA A 155 -9.32 5.54 -7.78
C ALA A 155 -8.84 4.18 -7.23
N GLY A 156 -7.72 4.17 -6.49
CA GLY A 156 -7.12 2.91 -6.07
C GLY A 156 -6.35 3.02 -4.75
N PRO A 157 -6.91 2.54 -3.62
CA PRO A 157 -6.12 2.17 -2.44
C PRO A 157 -5.48 0.81 -2.67
N SER A 158 -4.65 0.32 -1.73
CA SER A 158 -4.15 -1.07 -1.77
C SER A 158 -5.28 -2.10 -1.77
N ALA A 159 -5.09 -3.26 -2.44
CA ALA A 159 -6.15 -4.25 -2.69
C ALA A 159 -6.30 -5.30 -1.56
N ASN A 160 -6.29 -4.86 -0.29
CA ASN A 160 -6.47 -5.68 0.92
C ASN A 160 -7.70 -5.27 1.72
N ILE A 161 -8.20 -6.13 2.58
CA ILE A 161 -9.14 -5.76 3.64
C ILE A 161 -8.45 -4.72 4.55
N SER A 162 -9.18 -3.67 4.94
CA SER A 162 -8.65 -2.56 5.74
C SER A 162 -7.98 -3.07 7.04
N GLY A 163 -6.78 -2.56 7.33
CA GLY A 163 -6.00 -2.96 8.50
C GLY A 163 -4.99 -4.09 8.26
N ARG A 164 -5.19 -4.92 7.24
CA ARG A 164 -4.28 -6.01 6.87
C ARG A 164 -3.07 -5.50 6.07
N PRO A 165 -1.97 -6.29 5.95
CA PRO A 165 -0.82 -5.96 5.09
C PRO A 165 -1.24 -5.72 3.63
N SER A 166 -0.57 -4.80 2.95
CA SER A 166 -0.82 -4.54 1.53
C SER A 166 -0.36 -5.71 0.66
N PRO A 167 -1.16 -6.15 -0.35
CA PRO A 167 -0.80 -7.29 -1.17
C PRO A 167 0.26 -6.92 -2.20
N THR A 168 1.24 -7.81 -2.38
CA THR A 168 2.32 -7.70 -3.35
C THR A 168 2.23 -8.75 -4.46
N THR A 169 1.22 -9.62 -4.42
CA THR A 169 0.93 -10.64 -5.44
C THR A 169 -0.57 -10.75 -5.69
N ALA A 170 -0.97 -11.24 -6.85
CA ALA A 170 -2.38 -11.50 -7.18
C ALA A 170 -3.02 -12.54 -6.25
N GLU A 171 -2.24 -13.52 -5.78
CA GLU A 171 -2.71 -14.53 -4.81
C GLU A 171 -3.12 -13.88 -3.48
N SER A 172 -2.30 -12.95 -2.98
CA SER A 172 -2.63 -12.19 -1.75
C SER A 172 -3.88 -11.34 -1.93
N VAL A 173 -4.08 -10.75 -3.13
CA VAL A 173 -5.31 -10.03 -3.47
C VAL A 173 -6.51 -10.97 -3.46
N LEU A 174 -6.39 -12.13 -4.13
CA LEU A 174 -7.47 -13.12 -4.21
C LEU A 174 -7.91 -13.58 -2.82
N HIS A 175 -6.94 -13.81 -1.91
CA HIS A 175 -7.24 -14.19 -0.54
C HIS A 175 -8.18 -13.20 0.17
N ASP A 176 -8.01 -11.90 -0.05
CA ASP A 176 -8.78 -10.85 0.63
C ASP A 176 -10.04 -10.43 -0.14
N MET A 177 -10.00 -10.46 -1.47
CA MET A 177 -10.99 -9.83 -2.36
C MET A 177 -11.83 -10.80 -3.17
N ASN A 178 -11.62 -12.12 -3.07
CA ASN A 178 -12.42 -13.10 -3.79
C ASN A 178 -13.93 -12.93 -3.49
N GLY A 179 -14.74 -12.87 -4.53
CA GLY A 179 -16.18 -12.67 -4.42
C GLY A 179 -16.62 -11.25 -4.05
N ARG A 180 -15.68 -10.30 -3.88
CA ARG A 180 -15.95 -8.90 -3.53
C ARG A 180 -15.72 -7.94 -4.69
N ILE A 181 -14.95 -8.37 -5.71
CA ILE A 181 -14.54 -7.57 -6.87
C ILE A 181 -14.69 -8.39 -8.15
N ASN A 182 -14.78 -7.70 -9.29
CA ASN A 182 -15.03 -8.33 -10.58
C ASN A 182 -13.81 -9.08 -11.11
N ALA A 183 -12.62 -8.45 -11.07
CA ALA A 183 -11.42 -9.06 -11.65
C ALA A 183 -10.14 -8.65 -10.91
N ILE A 184 -9.07 -9.43 -11.14
CA ILE A 184 -7.70 -9.18 -10.72
C ILE A 184 -6.82 -9.24 -11.98
N ILE A 185 -6.07 -8.19 -12.24
CA ILE A 185 -4.99 -8.20 -13.21
C ILE A 185 -3.77 -8.78 -12.52
N ASP A 186 -3.32 -9.95 -12.96
CA ASP A 186 -2.11 -10.59 -12.43
C ASP A 186 -0.89 -10.14 -13.23
N GLY A 187 -0.08 -9.27 -12.66
CA GLY A 187 1.20 -8.80 -13.20
C GLY A 187 2.42 -9.42 -12.52
N GLY A 188 2.23 -10.48 -11.72
CA GLY A 188 3.28 -11.08 -10.91
C GLY A 188 3.52 -10.35 -9.59
N ALA A 189 4.65 -10.64 -8.95
CA ALA A 189 5.07 -9.97 -7.72
C ALA A 189 5.51 -8.52 -8.00
N THR A 190 5.25 -7.62 -7.05
CA THR A 190 5.65 -6.21 -7.16
C THR A 190 7.14 -6.03 -6.87
N ASP A 191 7.80 -5.06 -7.52
CA ASP A 191 9.27 -4.88 -7.41
C ASP A 191 9.69 -4.23 -6.08
N ILE A 192 8.95 -3.22 -5.61
CA ILE A 192 9.32 -2.40 -4.43
C ILE A 192 8.79 -3.00 -3.13
N GLY A 193 7.55 -3.49 -3.13
CA GLY A 193 6.92 -4.11 -1.97
C GLY A 193 6.37 -3.12 -0.92
N LEU A 194 6.57 -1.81 -1.11
CA LEU A 194 6.02 -0.73 -0.29
C LEU A 194 5.18 0.20 -1.15
N GLU A 195 4.19 0.87 -0.55
CA GLU A 195 3.37 1.86 -1.24
C GLU A 195 4.20 3.08 -1.67
N SER A 196 3.64 3.86 -2.61
CA SER A 196 4.23 5.10 -3.11
C SER A 196 4.50 6.12 -2.00
N THR A 197 5.54 6.92 -2.16
CA THR A 197 5.74 8.14 -1.37
C THR A 197 4.65 9.14 -1.72
N ILE A 198 4.04 9.78 -0.72
CA ILE A 198 3.04 10.82 -0.92
C ILE A 198 3.61 12.14 -0.45
N VAL A 199 3.59 13.14 -1.33
CA VAL A 199 4.11 14.48 -1.05
C VAL A 199 3.12 15.59 -1.43
N SER A 200 3.27 16.75 -0.78
CA SER A 200 2.81 18.04 -1.30
C SER A 200 4.03 18.89 -1.64
N ALA A 201 3.95 19.73 -2.68
CA ALA A 201 5.06 20.57 -3.13
C ALA A 201 4.61 22.02 -3.41
N ARG A 202 3.66 22.55 -2.63
CA ARG A 202 3.02 23.85 -2.89
C ARG A 202 3.61 25.02 -2.12
N SER A 203 4.11 24.81 -0.93
CA SER A 203 4.59 25.91 -0.05
C SER A 203 6.06 26.26 -0.28
N GLY A 204 6.60 26.02 -1.48
CA GLY A 204 8.03 26.23 -1.79
C GLY A 204 8.96 25.14 -1.26
N LYS A 205 8.42 24.15 -0.57
CA LYS A 205 9.12 22.97 -0.06
C LYS A 205 8.33 21.70 -0.32
N ILE A 206 9.00 20.56 -0.20
CA ILE A 206 8.41 19.23 -0.36
C ILE A 206 8.07 18.69 1.02
N VAL A 207 6.79 18.41 1.28
CA VAL A 207 6.33 17.81 2.54
C VAL A 207 5.94 16.37 2.31
N ILE A 208 6.60 15.42 2.97
CA ILE A 208 6.31 14.00 2.89
C ILE A 208 5.17 13.67 3.85
N TYR A 209 4.00 13.31 3.32
CA TYR A 209 2.85 12.80 4.09
C TYR A 209 2.90 11.29 4.33
N ARG A 210 3.56 10.56 3.46
CA ARG A 210 3.80 9.12 3.62
C ARG A 210 5.13 8.75 2.94
N PRO A 211 6.13 8.27 3.70
CA PRO A 211 7.35 7.75 3.09
C PRO A 211 7.07 6.46 2.32
N GLY A 212 7.79 6.21 1.24
CA GLY A 212 7.61 5.07 0.34
C GLY A 212 8.81 4.85 -0.58
N GLY A 213 8.56 4.38 -1.80
CA GLY A 213 9.62 4.01 -2.76
C GLY A 213 10.55 5.15 -3.20
N ILE A 214 10.06 6.42 -3.18
CA ILE A 214 10.93 7.60 -3.36
C ILE A 214 11.37 8.09 -1.99
N THR A 215 12.69 8.11 -1.74
CA THR A 215 13.24 8.43 -0.44
C THR A 215 13.35 9.95 -0.22
N ARG A 216 13.53 10.37 1.03
CA ARG A 216 13.77 11.76 1.40
C ARG A 216 14.99 12.32 0.67
N GLU A 217 16.06 11.53 0.59
CA GLU A 217 17.33 11.90 -0.04
C GLU A 217 17.16 12.14 -1.54
N MET A 218 16.36 11.31 -2.24
CA MET A 218 16.02 11.50 -3.65
C MET A 218 15.24 12.80 -3.86
N LEU A 219 14.29 13.11 -3.01
CA LEU A 219 13.50 14.34 -3.08
C LEU A 219 14.32 15.59 -2.78
N SER A 220 15.33 15.49 -1.91
CA SER A 220 16.20 16.61 -1.51
C SER A 220 17.02 17.21 -2.66
N ALA A 221 17.18 16.46 -3.77
CA ALA A 221 17.79 16.98 -4.99
C ALA A 221 16.90 18.04 -5.71
N TYR A 222 15.62 18.14 -5.37
CA TYR A 222 14.62 19.02 -6.02
C TYR A 222 14.20 20.21 -5.16
N GLY A 223 14.48 20.19 -3.86
CA GLY A 223 14.10 21.24 -2.93
C GLY A 223 14.26 20.85 -1.47
N GLU A 224 13.92 21.78 -0.59
CA GLU A 224 13.85 21.51 0.85
C GLU A 224 12.78 20.44 1.13
N VAL A 225 13.11 19.43 1.96
CA VAL A 225 12.22 18.32 2.29
C VAL A 225 11.94 18.27 3.79
N GLU A 226 10.67 18.32 4.13
CA GLU A 226 10.16 18.06 5.48
C GLU A 226 9.35 16.77 5.52
N VAL A 227 9.36 16.12 6.67
CA VAL A 227 8.47 15.00 6.98
C VAL A 227 7.33 15.52 7.84
N ASP A 228 6.09 15.27 7.44
CA ASP A 228 4.92 15.75 8.17
C ASP A 228 4.89 15.19 9.59
N LYS A 229 4.70 16.08 10.59
CA LYS A 229 4.68 15.71 12.01
C LYS A 229 3.53 14.78 12.38
N GLY A 230 2.45 14.78 11.61
CA GLY A 230 1.31 13.88 11.78
C GLY A 230 1.61 12.41 11.51
N LEU A 231 2.76 12.09 10.86
CA LEU A 231 3.20 10.71 10.68
C LEU A 231 3.45 9.97 12.00
N ALA A 232 3.76 10.69 13.06
CA ALA A 232 4.00 10.15 14.40
C ALA A 232 2.76 10.21 15.32
N SER A 233 1.62 10.78 14.87
CA SER A 233 0.45 10.99 15.73
C SER A 233 -0.78 10.18 15.26
N PRO A 234 -1.40 9.38 16.14
CA PRO A 234 -2.57 8.56 15.79
C PRO A 234 -3.88 9.36 15.63
N ASN A 235 -3.92 10.65 16.01
CA ASN A 235 -5.18 11.41 16.21
C ASN A 235 -5.46 12.52 15.18
N MET A 236 -4.74 12.59 14.05
CA MET A 236 -4.97 13.64 13.05
C MET A 236 -5.94 13.22 11.94
N HIS A 237 -6.69 14.21 11.39
CA HIS A 237 -7.42 14.02 10.13
C HIS A 237 -6.42 13.68 9.01
N PRO A 238 -6.63 12.58 8.27
CA PRO A 238 -5.68 12.14 7.27
C PRO A 238 -5.70 13.08 6.06
N LEU A 239 -4.59 13.79 5.82
CA LEU A 239 -4.37 14.59 4.60
C LEU A 239 -4.04 13.70 3.39
N ALA A 240 -3.68 12.44 3.64
CA ALA A 240 -3.33 11.46 2.63
C ALA A 240 -3.61 10.02 3.13
N PRO A 241 -3.75 9.04 2.20
CA PRO A 241 -3.96 7.64 2.57
C PRO A 241 -2.84 7.08 3.48
N GLY A 242 -3.24 6.34 4.53
CA GLY A 242 -2.30 5.64 5.41
C GLY A 242 -1.72 6.48 6.56
N MET A 243 -2.21 7.69 6.80
CA MET A 243 -1.77 8.53 7.94
C MET A 243 -2.46 8.15 9.27
N LYS A 244 -3.73 7.74 9.22
CA LYS A 244 -4.58 7.42 10.39
C LYS A 244 -4.87 5.91 10.42
N TYR A 245 -5.29 5.41 11.55
CA TYR A 245 -5.68 4.01 11.80
C TYR A 245 -4.52 3.00 11.95
N ARG A 246 -4.83 1.89 12.64
CA ARG A 246 -3.94 0.72 12.69
C ARG A 246 -3.91 0.08 11.31
N HIS A 247 -2.74 -0.03 10.73
CA HIS A 247 -2.51 -0.59 9.41
C HIS A 247 -1.48 -1.72 9.46
N TYR A 248 -1.54 -2.62 8.49
CA TYR A 248 -0.51 -3.65 8.23
C TYR A 248 -0.37 -4.69 9.34
N ALA A 249 -1.30 -4.76 10.29
CA ALA A 249 -1.17 -5.63 11.44
C ALA A 249 -1.26 -7.11 11.04
N PRO A 250 -0.28 -7.96 11.41
CA PRO A 250 -0.42 -9.40 11.37
C PRO A 250 -1.43 -9.86 12.44
N THR A 251 -1.85 -11.12 12.37
CA THR A 251 -2.78 -11.70 13.35
C THR A 251 -2.20 -11.79 14.75
N ALA A 252 -0.92 -12.18 14.87
CA ALA A 252 -0.21 -12.19 16.14
C ALA A 252 0.38 -10.80 16.48
N PRO A 253 0.47 -10.43 17.76
CA PRO A 253 1.11 -9.18 18.18
C PRO A 253 2.58 -9.16 17.78
N LEU A 254 3.01 -8.02 17.21
CA LEU A 254 4.38 -7.77 16.77
C LEU A 254 5.06 -6.77 17.72
N THR A 255 6.28 -7.08 18.17
CA THR A 255 7.20 -6.14 18.82
C THR A 255 8.47 -6.04 17.99
N VAL A 256 8.95 -4.82 17.72
CA VAL A 256 10.13 -4.58 16.88
C VAL A 256 11.25 -4.00 17.73
N TYR A 257 12.43 -4.58 17.61
CA TYR A 257 13.65 -4.17 18.27
C TYR A 257 14.59 -3.48 17.28
N VAL A 258 15.15 -2.33 17.66
CA VAL A 258 16.00 -1.50 16.80
C VAL A 258 17.08 -0.83 17.64
N GLY A 259 18.22 -0.47 17.08
CA GLY A 259 19.29 0.23 17.77
C GLY A 259 20.65 -0.47 17.63
N ASP A 260 21.33 -0.66 18.75
CA ASP A 260 22.63 -1.37 18.79
C ASP A 260 22.45 -2.83 18.35
N THR A 261 23.22 -3.23 17.32
CA THR A 261 23.06 -4.53 16.69
C THR A 261 23.28 -5.69 17.66
N GLU A 262 24.32 -5.63 18.48
CA GLU A 262 24.65 -6.72 19.40
C GLU A 262 23.56 -6.89 20.46
N LYS A 263 23.04 -5.79 20.98
CA LYS A 263 21.94 -5.80 21.97
C LYS A 263 20.63 -6.28 21.38
N VAL A 264 20.29 -5.85 20.14
CA VAL A 264 19.14 -6.34 19.42
C VAL A 264 19.24 -7.86 19.22
N GLU A 265 20.41 -8.38 18.79
CA GLU A 265 20.67 -9.81 18.66
C GLU A 265 20.50 -10.56 19.99
N GLN A 266 21.13 -10.08 21.06
CA GLN A 266 21.01 -10.68 22.39
C GLN A 266 19.56 -10.70 22.88
N THR A 267 18.83 -9.60 22.69
CA THR A 267 17.43 -9.52 23.07
C THR A 267 16.58 -10.50 22.27
N ILE A 268 16.74 -10.58 20.96
CA ILE A 268 15.98 -11.51 20.11
C ILE A 268 16.31 -12.96 20.46
N LEU A 269 17.59 -13.30 20.67
CA LEU A 269 18.01 -14.65 21.08
C LEU A 269 17.44 -15.06 22.44
N SER A 270 17.29 -14.11 23.37
CA SER A 270 16.68 -14.40 24.68
C SER A 270 15.25 -14.93 24.58
N PHE A 271 14.50 -14.59 23.52
CA PHE A 271 13.16 -15.13 23.27
C PHE A 271 13.21 -16.58 22.77
N ALA A 272 14.27 -17.00 22.08
CA ALA A 272 14.42 -18.37 21.62
C ALA A 272 14.67 -19.38 22.78
N GLU A 273 15.13 -18.86 23.92
CA GLU A 273 15.33 -19.67 25.14
C GLU A 273 14.04 -19.80 25.97
N LYS A 274 13.05 -18.90 25.75
CA LYS A 274 11.77 -18.92 26.47
C LYS A 274 10.86 -20.03 25.94
N LYS A 275 10.17 -20.71 26.87
CA LYS A 275 9.24 -21.82 26.57
C LYS A 275 7.81 -21.50 26.98
N ASP A 276 7.51 -20.22 27.23
CA ASP A 276 6.20 -19.77 27.69
C ASP A 276 5.20 -19.57 26.53
N LYS A 277 5.72 -19.33 25.31
CA LYS A 277 4.94 -19.06 24.10
C LYS A 277 5.65 -19.56 22.85
N THR A 278 4.89 -19.71 21.77
CA THR A 278 5.44 -19.89 20.42
C THR A 278 5.78 -18.53 19.82
N TYR A 279 7.07 -18.23 19.67
CA TYR A 279 7.53 -16.99 19.06
C TYR A 279 7.81 -17.17 17.57
N GLY A 280 7.35 -16.22 16.75
CA GLY A 280 7.77 -16.06 15.36
C GLY A 280 8.83 -14.97 15.25
N TYR A 281 9.76 -15.11 14.32
CA TYR A 281 10.88 -14.18 14.15
C TYR A 281 10.82 -13.55 12.76
N PHE A 282 10.63 -12.23 12.72
CA PHE A 282 10.65 -11.42 11.51
C PHE A 282 11.94 -10.61 11.47
N VAL A 283 12.99 -11.16 10.87
CA VAL A 283 14.38 -10.75 11.08
C VAL A 283 15.20 -10.75 9.79
N SER A 284 16.40 -10.16 9.85
CA SER A 284 17.40 -10.22 8.77
C SER A 284 17.94 -11.64 8.55
N GLU A 285 18.63 -11.85 7.42
CA GLU A 285 19.34 -13.11 7.15
C GLU A 285 20.40 -13.39 8.21
N GLU A 286 21.13 -12.36 8.64
CA GLU A 286 22.18 -12.46 9.66
C GLU A 286 21.60 -12.90 11.00
N MET A 287 20.48 -12.31 11.42
CA MET A 287 19.82 -12.71 12.66
C MET A 287 19.16 -14.09 12.55
N ALA A 288 18.57 -14.41 11.40
CA ALA A 288 17.97 -15.72 11.15
C ALA A 288 18.99 -16.87 11.28
N ALA A 289 20.24 -16.64 10.87
CA ALA A 289 21.31 -17.62 10.98
C ALA A 289 21.73 -17.94 12.43
N LEU A 290 21.40 -17.07 13.38
CA LEU A 290 21.69 -17.26 14.81
C LEU A 290 20.57 -18.00 15.56
N LEU A 291 19.37 -18.08 14.97
CA LEU A 291 18.20 -18.69 15.59
C LEU A 291 18.21 -20.22 15.49
N PRO A 292 17.53 -20.93 16.42
CA PRO A 292 17.36 -22.38 16.33
C PRO A 292 16.71 -22.80 15.00
N LYS A 293 17.11 -23.98 14.46
CA LYS A 293 16.61 -24.49 13.17
C LYS A 293 15.13 -24.80 13.14
N ASP A 294 14.52 -25.05 14.27
CA ASP A 294 13.09 -25.32 14.47
C ASP A 294 12.26 -24.08 14.79
N ALA A 295 12.90 -22.92 14.87
CA ALA A 295 12.19 -21.65 15.08
C ALA A 295 11.33 -21.26 13.86
N VAL A 296 10.17 -20.65 14.12
CA VAL A 296 9.31 -20.08 13.07
C VAL A 296 9.89 -18.75 12.62
N VAL A 297 10.65 -18.74 11.53
CA VAL A 297 11.42 -17.59 11.06
C VAL A 297 10.96 -17.16 9.66
N PHE A 298 10.76 -15.87 9.48
CA PHE A 298 10.73 -15.23 8.17
C PHE A 298 11.91 -14.27 8.04
N SER A 299 12.85 -14.61 7.16
CA SER A 299 13.95 -13.69 6.80
C SER A 299 13.50 -12.72 5.72
N TRP A 300 13.67 -11.44 5.98
CA TRP A 300 13.29 -10.37 5.05
C TRP A 300 14.45 -9.80 4.21
N GLY A 301 15.60 -10.46 4.25
CA GLY A 301 16.78 -10.10 3.49
C GLY A 301 17.95 -9.64 4.37
N LYS A 302 19.03 -9.21 3.73
CA LYS A 302 20.26 -8.80 4.42
C LYS A 302 20.08 -7.44 5.11
N ARG A 303 20.74 -7.25 6.27
CA ARG A 303 20.79 -5.95 6.97
C ARG A 303 21.31 -4.82 6.08
N SER A 304 22.23 -5.13 5.17
CA SER A 304 22.80 -4.18 4.22
C SER A 304 21.85 -3.81 3.06
N SER A 305 20.71 -4.51 2.89
CA SER A 305 19.81 -4.36 1.74
C SER A 305 18.40 -3.94 2.15
N GLN A 306 18.20 -2.64 2.40
CA GLN A 306 16.86 -2.11 2.65
C GLN A 306 15.90 -2.35 1.47
N LYS A 307 16.44 -2.56 0.25
CA LYS A 307 15.63 -2.92 -0.92
C LYS A 307 14.99 -4.30 -0.75
N GLU A 308 15.74 -5.29 -0.31
CA GLU A 308 15.21 -6.64 -0.01
C GLU A 308 14.20 -6.60 1.13
N MET A 309 14.54 -5.88 2.22
CA MET A 309 13.65 -5.70 3.36
C MET A 309 12.32 -5.07 2.95
N ALA A 310 12.34 -4.03 2.14
CA ALA A 310 11.14 -3.36 1.62
C ALA A 310 10.30 -4.31 0.78
N HIS A 311 10.94 -5.01 -0.16
CA HIS A 311 10.29 -5.97 -1.07
C HIS A 311 9.57 -7.09 -0.30
N ARG A 312 10.15 -7.58 0.79
CA ARG A 312 9.65 -8.73 1.55
C ARG A 312 8.82 -8.36 2.78
N LEU A 313 8.67 -7.07 3.10
CA LEU A 313 8.02 -6.60 4.32
C LEU A 313 6.59 -7.18 4.49
N PHE A 314 5.72 -6.93 3.52
CA PHE A 314 4.33 -7.36 3.62
C PHE A 314 4.16 -8.87 3.48
N SER A 315 4.98 -9.50 2.64
CA SER A 315 5.01 -10.98 2.55
C SER A 315 5.38 -11.61 3.89
N GLY A 316 6.32 -11.02 4.63
CA GLY A 316 6.70 -11.48 5.97
C GLY A 316 5.61 -11.29 7.01
N LEU A 317 4.91 -10.15 7.00
CA LEU A 317 3.77 -9.94 7.89
C LEU A 317 2.62 -10.91 7.59
N LEU A 318 2.38 -11.23 6.31
CA LEU A 318 1.39 -12.21 5.88
C LEU A 318 1.81 -13.66 6.18
N TYR A 319 3.12 -13.96 6.19
CA TYR A 319 3.66 -15.29 6.52
C TYR A 319 3.17 -15.80 7.87
N PHE A 320 3.15 -14.94 8.89
CA PHE A 320 2.69 -15.31 10.22
C PHE A 320 1.17 -15.49 10.35
N ASN A 321 0.39 -15.06 9.35
CA ASN A 321 -1.02 -15.41 9.28
C ASN A 321 -1.23 -16.86 8.84
N ALA A 322 -0.32 -17.40 8.01
CA ALA A 322 -0.31 -18.79 7.56
C ALA A 322 0.49 -19.73 8.51
N HIS A 323 1.39 -19.17 9.33
CA HIS A 323 2.20 -19.89 10.32
C HIS A 323 1.90 -19.31 11.71
N PRO A 324 0.80 -19.74 12.37
CA PRO A 324 0.34 -19.13 13.61
C PRO A 324 1.37 -19.23 14.73
N VAL A 325 1.58 -18.11 15.42
CA VAL A 325 2.44 -17.96 16.59
C VAL A 325 1.73 -17.10 17.64
N ASP A 326 2.16 -17.15 18.90
CA ASP A 326 1.58 -16.35 19.98
C ASP A 326 2.07 -14.89 19.95
N ALA A 327 3.30 -14.66 19.49
CA ALA A 327 3.89 -13.33 19.34
C ALA A 327 4.97 -13.33 18.25
N ILE A 328 5.15 -12.17 17.59
CA ILE A 328 6.18 -11.95 16.58
C ILE A 328 7.24 -11.01 17.15
N ILE A 329 8.49 -11.44 17.10
CA ILE A 329 9.67 -10.66 17.45
C ILE A 329 10.30 -10.18 16.14
N GLY A 330 10.31 -8.86 15.95
CA GLY A 330 10.81 -8.22 14.74
C GLY A 330 12.14 -7.51 14.96
N GLU A 331 13.02 -7.59 13.98
CA GLU A 331 14.22 -6.74 13.88
C GLU A 331 13.88 -5.50 13.05
N GLY A 332 14.28 -4.30 13.51
CA GLY A 332 14.10 -3.06 12.76
C GLY A 332 15.32 -2.71 11.89
N THR A 333 15.27 -1.55 11.24
CA THR A 333 16.37 -1.03 10.42
C THR A 333 16.59 0.48 10.67
N SER A 334 17.67 1.05 10.13
CA SER A 334 17.94 2.49 10.21
C SER A 334 16.86 3.32 9.51
N MET A 335 16.69 4.57 9.91
CA MET A 335 15.70 5.50 9.34
C MET A 335 16.15 6.19 8.05
N ASN A 336 17.35 5.91 7.53
CA ASN A 336 17.86 6.51 6.30
C ASN A 336 17.34 5.76 5.08
N GLY A 337 17.27 6.41 3.93
CA GLY A 337 16.83 5.82 2.68
C GLY A 337 15.43 5.20 2.74
N LEU A 338 15.27 3.96 2.28
CA LEU A 338 14.02 3.21 2.38
C LEU A 338 13.65 2.85 3.82
N GLY A 339 14.60 2.89 4.75
CA GLY A 339 14.38 2.56 6.15
C GLY A 339 13.30 3.43 6.81
N LEU A 340 13.19 4.71 6.44
CA LEU A 340 12.09 5.58 6.90
C LEU A 340 10.71 4.98 6.55
N ALA A 341 10.55 4.47 5.33
CA ALA A 341 9.30 3.85 4.90
C ALA A 341 9.06 2.49 5.58
N ILE A 342 10.10 1.66 5.67
CA ILE A 342 10.05 0.35 6.34
C ILE A 342 9.63 0.53 7.81
N MET A 343 10.32 1.38 8.55
CA MET A 343 10.04 1.61 9.96
C MET A 343 8.66 2.25 10.18
N ASN A 344 8.19 3.13 9.28
CA ASN A 344 6.84 3.66 9.33
C ASN A 344 5.78 2.54 9.26
N ARG A 345 5.98 1.51 8.42
CA ARG A 345 5.08 0.35 8.31
C ARG A 345 5.17 -0.57 9.52
N LEU A 346 6.37 -0.85 9.99
CA LEU A 346 6.60 -1.68 11.19
C LEU A 346 6.00 -1.04 12.44
N THR A 347 6.16 0.29 12.60
CA THR A 347 5.55 1.03 13.72
C THR A 347 4.03 0.88 13.72
N LYS A 348 3.37 0.99 12.56
CA LYS A 348 1.92 0.80 12.45
C LYS A 348 1.49 -0.67 12.61
N ALA A 349 2.25 -1.60 12.05
CA ALA A 349 1.98 -3.04 12.15
C ALA A 349 2.10 -3.53 13.60
N SER A 350 3.09 -3.03 14.34
CA SER A 350 3.31 -3.35 15.76
C SER A 350 2.37 -2.60 16.73
N GLY A 351 1.53 -1.68 16.23
CA GLY A 351 0.74 -0.81 17.10
C GLY A 351 1.61 0.08 17.99
N TYR A 352 2.72 0.60 17.43
CA TYR A 352 3.72 1.45 18.08
C TYR A 352 4.61 0.73 19.14
N HIS A 353 4.64 -0.61 19.15
CA HIS A 353 5.55 -1.37 20.01
C HIS A 353 6.93 -1.48 19.35
N ILE A 354 7.69 -0.38 19.38
CA ILE A 354 9.08 -0.29 18.95
C ILE A 354 9.96 -0.11 20.19
N ILE A 355 10.93 -1.00 20.38
CA ILE A 355 11.89 -0.95 21.50
C ILE A 355 13.26 -0.59 20.94
N VAL A 356 13.84 0.47 21.49
CA VAL A 356 15.16 0.95 21.09
C VAL A 356 16.21 0.43 22.07
N GLU A 357 17.08 -0.48 21.58
CA GLU A 357 18.22 -0.98 22.32
C GLU A 357 19.40 0.00 22.14
N SER A 358 19.74 0.72 23.20
CA SER A 358 20.84 1.67 23.20
C SER A 358 22.01 1.22 24.06
N THR A 359 23.24 1.49 23.65
CA THR A 359 24.37 1.46 24.54
C THR A 359 24.14 2.55 25.58
N GLN A 360 23.76 2.18 26.82
CA GLN A 360 23.92 3.12 27.93
C GLN A 360 25.42 3.33 28.13
N ASP A 361 25.88 4.58 27.96
CA ASP A 361 27.17 4.98 28.49
C ASP A 361 27.14 4.71 29.99
N ARG A 362 28.02 3.79 30.44
CA ARG A 362 28.29 3.56 31.86
C ARG A 362 29.15 4.63 32.39
#